data_cb2b74b197cb413f5cacc17407b29962
#
_entry.id   cb2b74b197cb413f5cacc17407b29962
#
_cell.length_a   1.000
_cell.length_b   1.000
_cell.length_c   1.000
_cell.angle_alpha   90.00
_cell.angle_beta   90.00
_cell.angle_gamma   90.00
#
_symmetry.space_group_name_H-M   'P 1'
#
loop_
_entity.id
_entity.type
_entity.pdbx_description
1 polymer ?
#
loop_
_entity_poly.entity_id
_entity_poly.type
_entity_poly.pdbx_seq_one_letter_code
_entity_poly.pdbx_strand_id
1 'polypeptide(L)'
;MKDKRRVIELLAPARDASVAIDAILHGADAVYMGAKSHGARAAAGNSTADIARVAEFAHQYGARVYVTVNTLVYDDEIHCVERLIHELYEAGVDALIIQDLGILRMNIPPIALHASTQCDLRTPEKAKFLESMGFSQLVMARELTLSEINAIHTTVPNTPLEAFVHGALCVSYSGRCQVSQCLKGRSANRGECAQICRLPFDLLDADGNVLEKNKHLLSLRDYNASENLEAMLEAGVSSLKIEGRLKDSGYVKNVVSYYRKALDRVIAKHADKYVRASFGVSKLSFEPALSKSFNRSFTSYFLTERHPENGKSMASLNTPKSLGEPIGKVLYAKGKTIRIATSTSIANGDGLSYFNQQGEYMGFRVNRVDGADLILTKPISIAAGTPVFRTYDKAFDDALSGQSAERKVAINAQLWWANGSLNLQLSDERGNRIVKSVDCPELDAAKSDQGPRQTQAIGKLGGTIYQLANAQVMGDKFIPSSVLAQLRRDAVIALDRAQRITFKRQLRLPEQADAPCFAKNLTYADNVANHLSRQVYEAHGAESIEPALECEMPDGTPTVMHTRYCIRRELGACKKQKGGKQLPDKLFLRTGDRLLEVHCDCAKCEMHITIKK
;
A
#
# COMPACT_ATOMS: atom_id res chain seq x y z
N MET A 1 25.72 -20.97 -0.34
CA MET A 1 25.21 -20.45 -1.62
C MET A 1 24.19 -19.37 -1.29
N LYS A 2 24.27 -18.18 -1.92
CA LYS A 2 23.20 -17.17 -1.79
C LYS A 2 21.89 -17.78 -2.30
N ASP A 3 20.80 -17.60 -1.57
CA ASP A 3 19.46 -17.97 -2.03
C ASP A 3 19.18 -17.25 -3.36
N LYS A 4 18.88 -18.00 -4.40
CA LYS A 4 18.62 -17.45 -5.74
C LYS A 4 17.16 -17.05 -5.95
N ARG A 5 16.31 -17.35 -4.96
CA ARG A 5 14.90 -17.00 -5.03
C ARG A 5 14.70 -15.50 -4.90
N ARG A 6 13.73 -14.98 -5.66
CA ARG A 6 13.35 -13.57 -5.56
C ARG A 6 12.58 -13.34 -4.26
N VAL A 7 13.02 -12.34 -3.50
CA VAL A 7 12.35 -11.92 -2.27
C VAL A 7 11.10 -11.12 -2.62
N ILE A 8 9.96 -11.52 -2.05
CA ILE A 8 8.65 -10.89 -2.29
C ILE A 8 8.16 -10.20 -1.03
N GLU A 9 7.86 -8.93 -1.17
CA GLU A 9 7.46 -8.02 -0.10
C GLU A 9 5.99 -7.61 -0.22
N LEU A 10 5.23 -7.68 0.87
CA LEU A 10 3.93 -7.05 1.03
C LEU A 10 4.11 -5.75 1.83
N LEU A 11 3.95 -4.61 1.17
CA LEU A 11 4.16 -3.28 1.74
C LEU A 11 2.83 -2.64 2.12
N ALA A 12 2.62 -2.44 3.42
CA ALA A 12 1.39 -1.91 3.98
C ALA A 12 1.49 -0.42 4.33
N PRO A 13 0.39 0.35 4.18
CA PRO A 13 0.33 1.73 4.62
C PRO A 13 0.15 1.83 6.13
N ALA A 14 0.72 2.86 6.74
CA ALA A 14 0.44 3.18 8.13
C ALA A 14 0.22 4.69 8.31
N ARG A 15 -0.92 5.05 8.94
CA ARG A 15 -1.24 6.41 9.33
C ARG A 15 -0.44 6.83 10.56
N ASP A 16 -0.33 5.92 11.51
CA ASP A 16 0.34 6.11 12.80
C ASP A 16 1.01 4.80 13.26
N ALA A 17 1.74 4.86 14.37
CA ALA A 17 2.49 3.74 14.90
C ALA A 17 1.60 2.53 15.28
N SER A 18 0.39 2.76 15.77
CA SER A 18 -0.54 1.67 16.10
C SER A 18 -0.95 0.89 14.84
N VAL A 19 -1.31 1.61 13.79
CA VAL A 19 -1.67 1.01 12.48
C VAL A 19 -0.48 0.29 11.86
N ALA A 20 0.75 0.79 12.03
CA ALA A 20 1.96 0.11 11.55
C ALA A 20 2.18 -1.23 12.26
N ILE A 21 2.05 -1.27 13.58
CA ILE A 21 2.16 -2.49 14.38
C ILE A 21 1.05 -3.49 13.98
N ASP A 22 -0.19 -3.01 13.84
CA ASP A 22 -1.30 -3.82 13.35
C ASP A 22 -0.99 -4.44 11.99
N ALA A 23 -0.48 -3.66 11.03
CA ALA A 23 -0.11 -4.16 9.70
C ALA A 23 0.94 -5.28 9.78
N ILE A 24 1.98 -5.11 10.61
CA ILE A 24 3.03 -6.12 10.80
C ILE A 24 2.44 -7.40 11.41
N LEU A 25 1.62 -7.29 12.45
CA LEU A 25 0.96 -8.43 13.09
C LEU A 25 0.05 -9.19 12.12
N HIS A 26 -0.57 -8.48 11.15
CA HIS A 26 -1.45 -9.06 10.13
C HIS A 26 -0.69 -9.58 8.89
N GLY A 27 0.65 -9.54 8.88
CA GLY A 27 1.49 -10.21 7.89
C GLY A 27 2.17 -9.30 6.87
N ALA A 28 2.21 -7.99 7.08
CA ALA A 28 3.03 -7.10 6.27
C ALA A 28 4.52 -7.43 6.42
N ASP A 29 5.26 -7.38 5.32
CA ASP A 29 6.71 -7.55 5.27
C ASP A 29 7.43 -6.20 5.43
N ALA A 30 6.75 -5.12 5.08
CA ALA A 30 7.19 -3.76 5.33
C ALA A 30 5.99 -2.83 5.56
N VAL A 31 6.24 -1.71 6.23
CA VAL A 31 5.26 -0.63 6.38
C VAL A 31 5.84 0.68 5.87
N TYR A 32 4.97 1.53 5.28
CA TYR A 32 5.38 2.88 4.92
C TYR A 32 4.50 3.92 5.61
N MET A 33 5.15 4.93 6.17
CA MET A 33 4.50 5.99 6.95
C MET A 33 5.08 7.36 6.62
N GLY A 34 4.38 8.43 6.99
CA GLY A 34 4.85 9.80 6.81
C GLY A 34 5.58 10.30 8.04
N ALA A 35 6.65 11.07 7.87
CA ALA A 35 7.20 11.93 8.90
C ALA A 35 6.29 13.16 9.14
N LYS A 36 6.61 14.00 10.13
CA LYS A 36 5.84 15.23 10.45
C LYS A 36 5.69 16.18 9.27
N SER A 37 6.67 16.20 8.36
CA SER A 37 6.73 17.09 7.19
C SER A 37 7.21 16.32 5.95
N HIS A 38 7.09 16.96 4.78
CA HIS A 38 7.60 16.46 3.49
C HIS A 38 7.06 15.11 3.01
N GLY A 39 5.92 14.64 3.52
CA GLY A 39 5.20 13.48 3.02
C GLY A 39 4.00 13.87 2.15
N ALA A 40 3.76 13.17 1.04
CA ALA A 40 2.63 13.41 0.11
C ALA A 40 1.22 13.24 0.73
N ARG A 41 1.10 13.19 2.05
CA ARG A 41 -0.14 13.21 2.85
C ARG A 41 0.16 13.95 4.15
N ALA A 42 0.10 15.27 4.12
CA ALA A 42 0.43 16.14 5.26
C ALA A 42 -0.34 15.79 6.56
N ALA A 43 -1.56 15.25 6.43
CA ALA A 43 -2.40 14.86 7.57
C ALA A 43 -1.99 13.55 8.28
N ALA A 44 -0.95 12.83 7.82
CA ALA A 44 -0.50 11.57 8.40
C ALA A 44 0.97 11.64 8.86
N GLY A 45 1.31 12.70 9.61
CA GLY A 45 2.67 12.91 10.13
C GLY A 45 2.89 12.22 11.48
N ASN A 46 4.05 11.55 11.62
CA ASN A 46 4.47 10.84 12.82
C ASN A 46 5.72 11.48 13.43
N SER A 47 5.86 11.39 14.76
CA SER A 47 7.10 11.77 15.43
C SER A 47 8.22 10.77 15.15
N THR A 48 9.48 11.22 15.21
CA THR A 48 10.65 10.34 15.09
C THR A 48 10.66 9.25 16.17
N ALA A 49 10.18 9.55 17.37
CA ALA A 49 10.03 8.57 18.45
C ALA A 49 8.99 7.48 18.14
N ASP A 50 7.85 7.84 17.53
CA ASP A 50 6.87 6.85 17.09
C ASP A 50 7.44 5.96 15.98
N ILE A 51 8.17 6.55 15.03
CA ILE A 51 8.84 5.82 13.96
C ILE A 51 9.89 4.86 14.51
N ALA A 52 10.70 5.29 15.49
CA ALA A 52 11.70 4.44 16.14
C ALA A 52 11.06 3.22 16.84
N ARG A 53 9.94 3.44 17.53
CA ARG A 53 9.17 2.35 18.16
C ARG A 53 8.66 1.35 17.14
N VAL A 54 8.18 1.82 15.99
CA VAL A 54 7.74 0.94 14.89
C VAL A 54 8.92 0.18 14.30
N ALA A 55 10.07 0.82 14.10
CA ALA A 55 11.27 0.18 13.56
C ALA A 55 11.76 -0.94 14.51
N GLU A 56 11.86 -0.68 15.81
CA GLU A 56 12.23 -1.68 16.80
C GLU A 56 11.28 -2.88 16.78
N PHE A 57 9.97 -2.64 16.69
CA PHE A 57 8.97 -3.70 16.61
C PHE A 57 9.06 -4.49 15.30
N ALA A 58 9.16 -3.81 14.16
CA ALA A 58 9.23 -4.42 12.82
C ALA A 58 10.45 -5.35 12.68
N HIS A 59 11.61 -4.90 13.14
CA HIS A 59 12.87 -5.63 13.02
C HIS A 59 12.86 -6.97 13.75
N GLN A 60 12.03 -7.13 14.78
CA GLN A 60 11.82 -8.42 15.46
C GLN A 60 11.29 -9.50 14.50
N TYR A 61 10.51 -9.10 13.49
CA TYR A 61 9.99 -9.99 12.45
C TYR A 61 10.82 -9.96 11.16
N GLY A 62 11.93 -9.20 11.12
CA GLY A 62 12.66 -8.91 9.89
C GLY A 62 11.85 -8.06 8.90
N ALA A 63 10.75 -7.46 9.35
CA ALA A 63 9.98 -6.51 8.58
C ALA A 63 10.68 -5.14 8.56
N ARG A 64 10.38 -4.31 7.54
CA ARG A 64 11.06 -3.04 7.30
C ARG A 64 10.13 -1.84 7.49
N VAL A 65 10.74 -0.69 7.77
CA VAL A 65 10.03 0.58 7.90
C VAL A 65 10.57 1.57 6.90
N TYR A 66 9.69 2.03 6.00
CA TYR A 66 9.99 3.05 5.01
C TYR A 66 9.29 4.36 5.37
N VAL A 67 10.00 5.48 5.22
CA VAL A 67 9.41 6.79 5.49
C VAL A 67 9.34 7.60 4.21
N THR A 68 8.17 8.21 3.98
CA THR A 68 7.97 9.05 2.82
C THR A 68 8.48 10.47 3.07
N VAL A 69 9.47 10.89 2.28
CA VAL A 69 9.95 12.25 2.10
C VAL A 69 9.75 12.57 0.60
N ASN A 70 8.52 12.46 0.14
CA ASN A 70 8.17 12.39 -1.28
C ASN A 70 7.29 13.55 -1.75
N THR A 71 7.55 14.73 -1.22
CA THR A 71 7.07 16.00 -1.75
C THR A 71 8.20 16.73 -2.45
N LEU A 72 7.88 17.75 -3.24
CA LEU A 72 8.87 18.72 -3.70
C LEU A 72 9.53 19.39 -2.49
N VAL A 73 10.80 19.73 -2.62
CA VAL A 73 11.57 20.48 -1.63
C VAL A 73 11.91 21.83 -2.26
N TYR A 74 11.67 22.93 -1.56
CA TYR A 74 12.11 24.25 -1.98
C TYR A 74 13.52 24.55 -1.46
N ASP A 75 14.20 25.53 -2.05
CA ASP A 75 15.58 25.84 -1.70
C ASP A 75 15.77 26.21 -0.23
N ASP A 76 14.82 26.91 0.37
CA ASP A 76 14.83 27.31 1.78
C ASP A 76 14.51 26.15 2.75
N GLU A 77 14.03 25.02 2.24
CA GLU A 77 13.70 23.82 3.04
C GLU A 77 14.84 22.79 3.10
N ILE A 78 15.87 22.91 2.25
CA ILE A 78 16.95 21.91 2.10
C ILE A 78 17.55 21.50 3.44
N HIS A 79 18.00 22.45 4.26
CA HIS A 79 18.60 22.16 5.57
C HIS A 79 17.62 21.52 6.56
N CYS A 80 16.34 21.81 6.43
CA CYS A 80 15.32 21.19 7.26
C CYS A 80 15.11 19.71 6.88
N VAL A 81 15.13 19.42 5.59
CA VAL A 81 15.03 18.06 5.05
C VAL A 81 16.27 17.23 5.39
N GLU A 82 17.48 17.80 5.27
CA GLU A 82 18.73 17.13 5.69
C GLU A 82 18.64 16.67 7.14
N ARG A 83 18.30 17.58 8.05
CA ARG A 83 18.16 17.29 9.48
C ARG A 83 17.12 16.21 9.74
N LEU A 84 15.94 16.29 9.09
CA LEU A 84 14.91 15.27 9.19
C LEU A 84 15.42 13.89 8.76
N ILE A 85 16.20 13.82 7.67
CA ILE A 85 16.75 12.55 7.18
C ILE A 85 17.75 11.95 8.18
N HIS A 86 18.59 12.76 8.82
CA HIS A 86 19.45 12.29 9.91
C HIS A 86 18.66 11.72 11.08
N GLU A 87 17.64 12.44 11.55
CA GLU A 87 16.75 11.96 12.63
C GLU A 87 16.07 10.62 12.27
N LEU A 88 15.60 10.46 11.04
CA LEU A 88 14.97 9.22 10.57
C LEU A 88 15.97 8.06 10.49
N TYR A 89 17.20 8.33 10.08
CA TYR A 89 18.26 7.31 10.06
C TYR A 89 18.59 6.82 11.48
N GLU A 90 18.72 7.72 12.44
CA GLU A 90 18.93 7.45 13.86
C GLU A 90 17.74 6.67 14.47
N ALA A 91 16.51 7.00 14.05
CA ALA A 91 15.29 6.29 14.44
C ALA A 91 15.19 4.85 13.90
N GLY A 92 16.15 4.39 13.09
CA GLY A 92 16.19 3.01 12.58
C GLY A 92 15.40 2.78 11.29
N VAL A 93 15.02 3.83 10.57
CA VAL A 93 14.33 3.73 9.27
C VAL A 93 15.20 2.97 8.25
N ASP A 94 14.60 2.03 7.51
CA ASP A 94 15.31 1.18 6.56
C ASP A 94 15.54 1.86 5.21
N ALA A 95 14.58 2.65 4.73
CA ALA A 95 14.70 3.41 3.48
C ALA A 95 13.79 4.64 3.47
N LEU A 96 14.13 5.61 2.65
CA LEU A 96 13.30 6.76 2.33
C LEU A 96 12.64 6.57 0.97
N ILE A 97 11.35 6.87 0.88
CA ILE A 97 10.63 6.96 -0.39
C ILE A 97 10.64 8.42 -0.79
N ILE A 98 11.39 8.78 -1.83
CA ILE A 98 11.61 10.17 -2.25
C ILE A 98 11.09 10.45 -3.65
N GLN A 99 10.77 11.72 -3.93
CA GLN A 99 10.43 12.24 -5.25
C GLN A 99 11.51 13.19 -5.75
N ASP A 100 11.97 14.11 -4.91
CA ASP A 100 12.88 15.18 -5.25
C ASP A 100 14.32 14.66 -5.35
N LEU A 101 14.92 14.73 -6.54
CA LEU A 101 16.28 14.24 -6.76
C LEU A 101 17.34 15.15 -6.12
N GLY A 102 17.01 16.36 -5.68
CA GLY A 102 17.90 17.23 -4.90
C GLY A 102 18.41 16.54 -3.63
N ILE A 103 17.63 15.61 -3.06
CA ILE A 103 18.04 14.81 -1.90
C ILE A 103 19.35 14.03 -2.18
N LEU A 104 19.63 13.67 -3.43
CA LEU A 104 20.88 12.99 -3.81
C LEU A 104 22.14 13.86 -3.60
N ARG A 105 21.99 15.19 -3.57
CA ARG A 105 23.08 16.17 -3.38
C ARG A 105 23.15 16.73 -1.96
N MET A 106 22.19 16.38 -1.09
CA MET A 106 22.20 16.75 0.31
C MET A 106 23.23 15.93 1.11
N ASN A 107 23.70 16.50 2.21
CA ASN A 107 24.57 15.79 3.16
C ASN A 107 23.70 14.87 4.04
N ILE A 108 23.46 13.66 3.57
CA ILE A 108 22.60 12.67 4.26
C ILE A 108 23.36 11.41 4.65
N PRO A 109 22.94 10.69 5.71
CA PRO A 109 23.53 9.41 6.08
C PRO A 109 23.33 8.36 4.98
N PRO A 110 24.05 7.22 5.03
CA PRO A 110 23.97 6.18 4.00
C PRO A 110 22.67 5.36 4.05
N ILE A 111 21.52 6.04 4.10
CA ILE A 111 20.19 5.42 4.09
C ILE A 111 19.78 5.03 2.67
N ALA A 112 19.15 3.86 2.51
CA ALA A 112 18.64 3.42 1.22
C ALA A 112 17.54 4.36 0.68
N LEU A 113 17.49 4.54 -0.63
CA LEU A 113 16.52 5.41 -1.30
C LEU A 113 15.64 4.59 -2.24
N HIS A 114 14.34 4.78 -2.16
CA HIS A 114 13.32 4.23 -3.06
C HIS A 114 12.73 5.37 -3.89
N ALA A 115 12.68 5.19 -5.21
CA ALA A 115 12.03 6.17 -6.07
C ALA A 115 10.51 6.09 -5.88
N SER A 116 9.90 7.22 -5.46
CA SER A 116 8.46 7.32 -5.27
C SER A 116 7.69 7.13 -6.58
N THR A 117 6.42 6.69 -6.50
CA THR A 117 5.49 6.77 -7.64
C THR A 117 5.34 8.21 -8.16
N GLN A 118 5.61 9.22 -7.31
CA GLN A 118 5.60 10.64 -7.70
C GLN A 118 6.73 11.00 -8.69
N CYS A 119 7.73 10.14 -8.88
CA CYS A 119 8.74 10.26 -9.95
C CYS A 119 8.17 9.94 -11.34
N ASP A 120 6.91 9.51 -11.47
CA ASP A 120 6.27 9.18 -12.74
C ASP A 120 7.05 8.13 -13.55
N LEU A 121 7.33 6.99 -12.92
CA LEU A 121 8.04 5.89 -13.57
C LEU A 121 7.12 5.08 -14.47
N ARG A 122 7.20 5.30 -15.78
CA ARG A 122 6.36 4.66 -16.81
C ARG A 122 7.14 4.00 -17.94
N THR A 123 8.43 4.28 -18.08
CA THR A 123 9.23 3.82 -19.23
C THR A 123 10.52 3.14 -18.77
N PRO A 124 11.07 2.22 -19.60
CA PRO A 124 12.37 1.58 -19.34
C PRO A 124 13.53 2.57 -19.20
N GLU A 125 13.54 3.65 -20.00
CA GLU A 125 14.60 4.67 -19.98
C GLU A 125 14.63 5.40 -18.63
N LYS A 126 13.43 5.77 -18.12
CA LYS A 126 13.33 6.42 -16.80
C LYS A 126 13.67 5.46 -15.66
N ALA A 127 13.33 4.17 -15.78
CA ALA A 127 13.74 3.14 -14.84
C ALA A 127 15.26 3.01 -14.78
N LYS A 128 15.91 2.98 -15.94
CA LYS A 128 17.38 2.89 -16.06
C LYS A 128 18.06 4.10 -15.45
N PHE A 129 17.55 5.29 -15.72
CA PHE A 129 18.06 6.53 -15.11
C PHE A 129 17.94 6.49 -13.58
N LEU A 130 16.77 6.15 -13.03
CA LEU A 130 16.57 6.07 -11.58
C LEU A 130 17.46 4.98 -10.93
N GLU A 131 17.61 3.81 -11.57
CA GLU A 131 18.56 2.79 -11.10
C GLU A 131 19.97 3.34 -11.02
N SER A 132 20.43 4.05 -12.06
CA SER A 132 21.78 4.63 -12.09
C SER A 132 21.99 5.77 -11.10
N MET A 133 20.91 6.41 -10.61
CA MET A 133 20.96 7.37 -9.49
C MET A 133 21.14 6.70 -8.11
N GLY A 134 21.26 5.38 -8.05
CA GLY A 134 21.45 4.65 -6.80
C GLY A 134 20.19 4.34 -6.02
N PHE A 135 19.01 4.40 -6.67
CA PHE A 135 17.78 3.91 -6.05
C PHE A 135 17.78 2.39 -5.93
N SER A 136 17.50 1.90 -4.73
CA SER A 136 17.49 0.47 -4.42
C SER A 136 16.13 -0.20 -4.65
N GLN A 137 15.07 0.58 -4.90
CA GLN A 137 13.72 0.11 -5.25
C GLN A 137 12.99 1.19 -6.05
N LEU A 138 12.21 0.76 -7.04
CA LEU A 138 11.54 1.67 -7.97
C LEU A 138 10.01 1.47 -7.91
N VAL A 139 9.27 2.51 -7.49
CA VAL A 139 7.80 2.47 -7.46
C VAL A 139 7.24 2.86 -8.81
N MET A 140 6.64 1.91 -9.50
CA MET A 140 6.06 2.12 -10.82
C MET A 140 4.73 2.91 -10.78
N ALA A 141 4.38 3.51 -11.91
CA ALA A 141 3.08 4.11 -12.13
C ALA A 141 1.97 3.05 -12.11
N ARG A 142 0.76 3.44 -11.64
CA ARG A 142 -0.39 2.54 -11.49
C ARG A 142 -1.06 2.17 -12.83
N GLU A 143 -0.75 2.91 -13.87
CA GLU A 143 -1.37 2.84 -15.20
C GLU A 143 -0.72 1.78 -16.11
N LEU A 144 0.34 1.12 -15.66
CA LEU A 144 1.10 0.16 -16.47
C LEU A 144 0.35 -1.16 -16.64
N THR A 145 0.49 -1.74 -17.84
CA THR A 145 0.11 -3.12 -18.13
C THR A 145 1.20 -4.08 -17.66
N LEU A 146 0.87 -5.36 -17.51
CA LEU A 146 1.85 -6.42 -17.22
C LEU A 146 3.01 -6.45 -18.23
N SER A 147 2.73 -6.21 -19.53
CA SER A 147 3.78 -6.17 -20.56
C SER A 147 4.70 -4.97 -20.40
N GLU A 148 4.18 -3.79 -20.02
CA GLU A 148 4.99 -2.60 -19.76
C GLU A 148 5.85 -2.78 -18.48
N ILE A 149 5.29 -3.42 -17.46
CA ILE A 149 6.03 -3.80 -16.23
C ILE A 149 7.19 -4.75 -16.58
N ASN A 150 6.94 -5.77 -17.40
CA ASN A 150 7.96 -6.72 -17.83
C ASN A 150 9.06 -6.04 -18.66
N ALA A 151 8.73 -5.09 -19.53
CA ALA A 151 9.71 -4.31 -20.28
C ALA A 151 10.64 -3.49 -19.35
N ILE A 152 10.08 -2.87 -18.31
CA ILE A 152 10.86 -2.18 -17.28
C ILE A 152 11.75 -3.17 -16.53
N HIS A 153 11.21 -4.31 -16.08
CA HIS A 153 11.99 -5.33 -15.37
C HIS A 153 13.14 -5.87 -16.20
N THR A 154 12.92 -6.10 -17.51
CA THR A 154 13.98 -6.56 -18.43
C THR A 154 15.13 -5.55 -18.53
N THR A 155 14.83 -4.25 -18.42
CA THR A 155 15.84 -3.18 -18.47
C THR A 155 16.62 -3.04 -17.15
N VAL A 156 15.96 -3.26 -16.01
CA VAL A 156 16.55 -3.17 -14.66
C VAL A 156 16.33 -4.46 -13.86
N PRO A 157 16.88 -5.61 -14.30
CA PRO A 157 16.53 -6.93 -13.78
C PRO A 157 16.96 -7.16 -12.33
N ASN A 158 17.92 -6.38 -11.84
CA ASN A 158 18.48 -6.52 -10.49
C ASN A 158 17.86 -5.54 -9.48
N THR A 159 17.08 -4.57 -9.94
CA THR A 159 16.46 -3.56 -9.08
C THR A 159 15.01 -3.97 -8.77
N PRO A 160 14.64 -4.14 -7.49
CA PRO A 160 13.28 -4.45 -7.08
C PRO A 160 12.26 -3.44 -7.62
N LEU A 161 11.24 -3.95 -8.30
CA LEU A 161 10.11 -3.16 -8.77
C LEU A 161 8.96 -3.25 -7.77
N GLU A 162 8.43 -2.09 -7.38
CA GLU A 162 7.28 -1.95 -6.50
C GLU A 162 6.05 -1.52 -7.32
N ALA A 163 4.94 -2.21 -7.14
CA ALA A 163 3.67 -1.89 -7.77
C ALA A 163 2.53 -1.82 -6.77
N PHE A 164 1.61 -0.88 -6.95
CA PHE A 164 0.37 -0.89 -6.18
C PHE A 164 -0.48 -2.10 -6.54
N VAL A 165 -1.18 -2.66 -5.55
CA VAL A 165 -2.08 -3.82 -5.73
C VAL A 165 -3.50 -3.55 -5.22
N HIS A 166 -3.70 -2.53 -4.37
CA HIS A 166 -5.00 -2.24 -3.78
C HIS A 166 -5.16 -0.77 -3.39
N GLY A 167 -6.40 -0.29 -3.44
CA GLY A 167 -6.83 0.97 -2.86
C GLY A 167 -7.07 2.09 -3.86
N ALA A 168 -7.11 3.33 -3.39
CA ALA A 168 -7.51 4.48 -4.18
C ALA A 168 -6.57 4.76 -5.37
N LEU A 169 -7.17 4.95 -6.54
CA LEU A 169 -6.47 5.42 -7.74
C LEU A 169 -6.47 6.95 -7.83
N CYS A 170 -5.38 7.50 -8.37
CA CYS A 170 -5.33 8.84 -8.90
C CYS A 170 -5.69 8.80 -10.39
N VAL A 171 -6.49 9.74 -10.89
CA VAL A 171 -6.86 9.79 -12.31
C VAL A 171 -5.71 10.32 -13.18
N SER A 172 -4.90 11.22 -12.64
CA SER A 172 -3.68 11.72 -13.29
C SER A 172 -2.50 10.79 -13.01
N TYR A 173 -1.56 10.73 -13.92
CA TYR A 173 -0.24 10.17 -13.61
C TYR A 173 0.30 10.80 -12.33
N SER A 174 0.90 10.00 -11.47
CA SER A 174 1.45 10.47 -10.20
C SER A 174 2.58 11.47 -10.45
N GLY A 175 2.60 12.56 -9.68
CA GLY A 175 3.53 13.67 -9.89
C GLY A 175 3.12 14.66 -11.01
N ARG A 176 2.13 14.34 -11.85
CA ARG A 176 1.72 15.16 -13.00
C ARG A 176 0.33 15.77 -12.84
N CYS A 177 -0.06 16.12 -11.62
CA CYS A 177 -1.34 16.74 -11.33
C CYS A 177 -1.15 18.07 -10.60
N GLN A 178 -1.34 19.17 -11.31
CA GLN A 178 -1.21 20.54 -10.82
C GLN A 178 -2.59 21.22 -10.61
N VAL A 179 -3.71 20.50 -10.85
CA VAL A 179 -5.06 21.09 -10.78
C VAL A 179 -5.39 21.70 -9.42
N SER A 180 -4.97 21.07 -8.34
CA SER A 180 -5.18 21.58 -6.98
C SER A 180 -4.39 22.86 -6.72
N GLN A 181 -3.14 22.94 -7.20
CA GLN A 181 -2.32 24.14 -7.13
C GLN A 181 -2.98 25.29 -7.88
N CYS A 182 -3.35 25.07 -9.14
CA CYS A 182 -3.92 26.12 -9.98
C CYS A 182 -5.31 26.60 -9.53
N LEU A 183 -6.16 25.71 -8.99
CA LEU A 183 -7.53 26.07 -8.59
C LEU A 183 -7.67 26.49 -7.13
N LYS A 184 -6.78 26.06 -6.24
CA LYS A 184 -6.93 26.22 -4.78
C LYS A 184 -5.64 26.68 -4.07
N GLY A 185 -4.53 26.90 -4.77
CA GLY A 185 -3.23 27.20 -4.16
C GLY A 185 -2.66 26.08 -3.28
N ARG A 186 -3.12 24.83 -3.47
CA ARG A 186 -2.75 23.66 -2.66
C ARG A 186 -2.12 22.60 -3.56
N SER A 187 -0.80 22.42 -3.47
CA SER A 187 -0.12 21.48 -4.36
C SER A 187 -0.31 20.02 -3.94
N ALA A 188 -0.72 19.18 -4.90
CA ALA A 188 -0.75 17.74 -4.74
C ALA A 188 0.68 17.16 -4.60
N ASN A 189 1.68 17.78 -5.24
CA ASN A 189 3.09 17.42 -5.14
C ASN A 189 3.74 17.86 -3.81
N ARG A 190 3.01 18.68 -3.04
CA ARG A 190 3.37 19.10 -1.67
C ARG A 190 2.52 18.43 -0.58
N GLY A 191 1.74 17.41 -0.96
CA GLY A 191 0.91 16.63 -0.01
C GLY A 191 -0.46 17.22 0.29
N GLU A 192 -0.88 18.30 -0.38
CA GLU A 192 -2.09 19.09 -0.08
C GLU A 192 -3.19 18.95 -1.13
N CYS A 193 -3.30 17.79 -1.77
CA CYS A 193 -4.29 17.52 -2.81
C CYS A 193 -5.72 17.85 -2.36
N ALA A 194 -6.42 18.75 -3.08
CA ALA A 194 -7.80 19.12 -2.80
C ALA A 194 -8.83 18.13 -3.38
N GLN A 195 -8.39 17.03 -3.99
CA GLN A 195 -9.23 15.97 -4.57
C GLN A 195 -10.25 16.49 -5.61
N ILE A 196 -9.87 17.44 -6.43
CA ILE A 196 -10.73 18.03 -7.48
C ILE A 196 -11.34 16.94 -8.38
N CYS A 197 -10.60 15.87 -8.69
CA CYS A 197 -11.11 14.74 -9.49
C CYS A 197 -12.27 13.97 -8.84
N ARG A 198 -12.59 14.23 -7.56
CA ARG A 198 -13.72 13.59 -6.85
C ARG A 198 -14.97 14.45 -6.82
N LEU A 199 -14.90 15.69 -7.33
CA LEU A 199 -16.05 16.57 -7.44
C LEU A 199 -17.01 16.09 -8.55
N PRO A 200 -18.28 16.46 -8.47
CA PRO A 200 -19.20 16.30 -9.60
C PRO A 200 -18.91 17.36 -10.67
N PHE A 201 -19.07 16.96 -11.94
CA PHE A 201 -18.90 17.81 -13.11
C PHE A 201 -20.11 17.69 -14.03
N ASP A 202 -20.44 18.80 -14.68
CA ASP A 202 -21.20 18.77 -15.92
C ASP A 202 -20.22 18.62 -17.09
N LEU A 203 -20.49 17.70 -18.02
CA LEU A 203 -19.78 17.59 -19.29
C LEU A 203 -20.50 18.45 -20.32
N LEU A 204 -19.78 19.36 -20.96
CA LEU A 204 -20.32 20.30 -21.92
C LEU A 204 -19.65 20.11 -23.30
N ASP A 205 -20.38 20.51 -24.36
CA ASP A 205 -19.79 20.73 -25.68
C ASP A 205 -19.25 22.18 -25.83
N ALA A 206 -18.83 22.53 -27.06
CA ALA A 206 -18.27 23.85 -27.35
C ALA A 206 -19.32 24.98 -27.25
N ASP A 207 -20.59 24.68 -27.46
CA ASP A 207 -21.72 25.62 -27.43
C ASP A 207 -22.30 25.76 -26.01
N GLY A 208 -21.77 24.99 -25.03
CA GLY A 208 -22.23 25.02 -23.65
C GLY A 208 -23.40 24.09 -23.34
N ASN A 209 -23.82 23.24 -24.29
CA ASN A 209 -24.86 22.24 -24.05
C ASN A 209 -24.37 21.16 -23.10
N VAL A 210 -25.23 20.77 -22.14
CA VAL A 210 -24.91 19.75 -21.14
C VAL A 210 -25.10 18.35 -21.73
N LEU A 211 -24.03 17.61 -21.88
CA LEU A 211 -24.00 16.22 -22.37
C LEU A 211 -24.20 15.20 -21.24
N GLU A 212 -23.57 15.43 -20.08
CA GLU A 212 -23.75 14.68 -18.84
C GLU A 212 -23.84 15.67 -17.67
N LYS A 213 -24.81 15.48 -16.76
CA LYS A 213 -25.07 16.42 -15.66
C LYS A 213 -24.69 15.81 -14.32
N ASN A 214 -23.94 16.57 -13.51
CA ASN A 214 -23.64 16.26 -12.11
C ASN A 214 -23.03 14.86 -11.92
N LYS A 215 -22.03 14.48 -12.75
CA LYS A 215 -21.37 13.18 -12.71
C LYS A 215 -19.94 13.29 -12.19
N HIS A 216 -19.50 12.27 -11.44
CA HIS A 216 -18.11 12.17 -10.95
C HIS A 216 -17.20 11.60 -12.03
N LEU A 217 -17.07 12.30 -13.17
CA LEU A 217 -16.43 11.83 -14.40
C LEU A 217 -14.95 11.49 -14.27
N LEU A 218 -14.26 12.03 -13.27
CA LEU A 218 -12.84 11.79 -12.98
C LEU A 218 -12.63 10.92 -11.74
N SER A 219 -13.70 10.46 -11.09
CA SER A 219 -13.64 9.69 -9.85
C SER A 219 -13.46 8.20 -10.12
N LEU A 220 -12.23 7.72 -10.17
CA LEU A 220 -11.95 6.30 -10.40
C LEU A 220 -12.45 5.42 -9.25
N ARG A 221 -12.81 4.17 -9.59
CA ARG A 221 -13.00 3.06 -8.66
C ARG A 221 -11.70 2.73 -7.95
N ASP A 222 -11.76 1.94 -6.88
CA ASP A 222 -10.56 1.52 -6.18
C ASP A 222 -9.87 0.35 -6.92
N TYR A 223 -8.54 0.37 -6.91
CA TYR A 223 -7.73 -0.66 -7.54
C TYR A 223 -7.79 -1.97 -6.77
N ASN A 224 -7.91 -3.06 -7.48
CA ASN A 224 -7.83 -4.41 -6.93
C ASN A 224 -7.15 -5.35 -7.92
N ALA A 225 -5.91 -5.75 -7.61
CA ALA A 225 -5.11 -6.68 -8.39
C ALA A 225 -5.00 -8.07 -7.72
N SER A 226 -5.85 -8.39 -6.75
CA SER A 226 -5.72 -9.63 -5.97
C SER A 226 -5.78 -10.92 -6.80
N GLU A 227 -6.48 -10.90 -7.92
CA GLU A 227 -6.56 -12.03 -8.85
C GLU A 227 -5.35 -12.10 -9.81
N ASN A 228 -4.51 -11.06 -9.86
CA ASN A 228 -3.41 -10.94 -10.81
C ASN A 228 -2.03 -11.05 -10.13
N LEU A 229 -1.95 -11.42 -8.85
CA LEU A 229 -0.69 -11.42 -8.09
C LEU A 229 0.39 -12.29 -8.74
N GLU A 230 0.05 -13.50 -9.17
CA GLU A 230 0.98 -14.41 -9.84
C GLU A 230 1.54 -13.79 -11.11
N ALA A 231 0.69 -13.25 -11.98
CA ALA A 231 1.10 -12.58 -13.21
C ALA A 231 1.95 -11.32 -12.95
N MET A 232 1.68 -10.58 -11.88
CA MET A 232 2.53 -9.44 -11.48
C MET A 232 3.92 -9.89 -11.04
N LEU A 233 4.02 -10.97 -10.26
CA LEU A 233 5.31 -11.54 -9.89
C LEU A 233 6.07 -12.04 -11.12
N GLU A 234 5.40 -12.72 -12.05
CA GLU A 234 6.00 -13.18 -13.32
C GLU A 234 6.48 -12.00 -14.18
N ALA A 235 5.74 -10.88 -14.22
CA ALA A 235 6.15 -9.66 -14.90
C ALA A 235 7.33 -8.91 -14.23
N GLY A 236 7.79 -9.35 -13.04
CA GLY A 236 8.98 -8.81 -12.38
C GLY A 236 8.74 -8.02 -11.10
N VAL A 237 7.48 -7.85 -10.66
CA VAL A 237 7.17 -7.16 -9.41
C VAL A 237 7.74 -7.93 -8.22
N SER A 238 8.42 -7.23 -7.31
CA SER A 238 9.01 -7.79 -6.08
C SER A 238 8.37 -7.22 -4.81
N SER A 239 7.85 -5.99 -4.85
CA SER A 239 7.14 -5.35 -3.73
C SER A 239 5.71 -4.99 -4.12
N LEU A 240 4.74 -5.49 -3.37
CA LEU A 240 3.31 -5.32 -3.59
C LEU A 240 2.75 -4.32 -2.58
N LYS A 241 2.44 -3.11 -3.05
CA LYS A 241 2.06 -1.97 -2.21
C LYS A 241 0.55 -1.79 -2.10
N ILE A 242 0.08 -1.70 -0.87
CA ILE A 242 -1.30 -1.34 -0.55
C ILE A 242 -1.39 0.19 -0.37
N GLU A 243 -2.32 0.87 -1.05
CA GLU A 243 -2.62 2.29 -0.83
C GLU A 243 -3.56 2.45 0.36
N GLY A 244 -3.33 3.47 1.20
CA GLY A 244 -4.25 3.72 2.31
C GLY A 244 -3.67 4.42 3.53
N ARG A 245 -2.67 5.32 3.42
CA ARG A 245 -2.06 6.02 4.56
C ARG A 245 -3.04 6.84 5.43
N LEU A 246 -4.21 7.19 4.92
CA LEU A 246 -5.26 7.89 5.67
C LEU A 246 -6.37 6.94 6.17
N LYS A 247 -6.22 5.63 5.95
CA LYS A 247 -7.18 4.62 6.36
C LYS A 247 -7.00 4.25 7.85
N ASP A 248 -8.09 3.76 8.43
CA ASP A 248 -8.11 3.26 9.81
C ASP A 248 -7.45 1.87 9.94
N SER A 249 -7.26 1.44 11.18
CA SER A 249 -6.68 0.14 11.52
C SER A 249 -7.51 -1.02 10.94
N GLY A 250 -8.85 -0.96 10.99
CA GLY A 250 -9.73 -2.01 10.48
C GLY A 250 -9.51 -2.27 8.98
N TYR A 251 -9.40 -1.21 8.18
CA TYR A 251 -9.06 -1.32 6.76
C TYR A 251 -7.70 -2.00 6.56
N VAL A 252 -6.68 -1.56 7.29
CA VAL A 252 -5.31 -2.09 7.14
C VAL A 252 -5.25 -3.56 7.55
N LYS A 253 -5.82 -3.92 8.71
CA LYS A 253 -5.91 -5.30 9.20
C LYS A 253 -6.53 -6.23 8.16
N ASN A 254 -7.69 -5.84 7.63
CA ASN A 254 -8.43 -6.64 6.65
C ASN A 254 -7.67 -6.80 5.34
N VAL A 255 -7.23 -5.69 4.73
CA VAL A 255 -6.60 -5.72 3.40
C VAL A 255 -5.24 -6.41 3.45
N VAL A 256 -4.41 -6.12 4.46
CA VAL A 256 -3.10 -6.80 4.62
C VAL A 256 -3.27 -8.30 4.80
N SER A 257 -4.21 -8.72 5.66
CA SER A 257 -4.49 -10.15 5.89
C SER A 257 -4.95 -10.86 4.63
N TYR A 258 -5.81 -10.21 3.83
CA TYR A 258 -6.28 -10.77 2.57
C TYR A 258 -5.13 -10.98 1.58
N TYR A 259 -4.33 -9.93 1.34
CA TYR A 259 -3.18 -10.00 0.44
C TYR A 259 -2.10 -10.95 0.95
N ARG A 260 -1.89 -11.03 2.26
CA ARG A 260 -0.95 -11.99 2.85
C ARG A 260 -1.37 -13.43 2.56
N LYS A 261 -2.63 -13.78 2.81
CA LYS A 261 -3.17 -15.12 2.49
C LYS A 261 -3.05 -15.45 1.00
N ALA A 262 -3.39 -14.49 0.13
CA ALA A 262 -3.31 -14.68 -1.33
C ALA A 262 -1.86 -14.87 -1.79
N LEU A 263 -0.95 -14.02 -1.31
CA LEU A 263 0.46 -14.03 -1.69
C LEU A 263 1.19 -15.30 -1.16
N ASP A 264 0.86 -15.77 0.04
CA ASP A 264 1.43 -17.00 0.59
C ASP A 264 1.07 -18.23 -0.27
N ARG A 265 -0.14 -18.27 -0.85
CA ARG A 265 -0.53 -19.33 -1.78
C ARG A 265 0.32 -19.30 -3.05
N VAL A 266 0.59 -18.11 -3.61
CA VAL A 266 1.44 -17.96 -4.80
C VAL A 266 2.89 -18.34 -4.49
N ILE A 267 3.43 -17.89 -3.36
CA ILE A 267 4.80 -18.22 -2.92
C ILE A 267 4.93 -19.74 -2.68
N ALA A 268 3.95 -20.37 -2.03
CA ALA A 268 3.97 -21.82 -1.81
C ALA A 268 3.90 -22.63 -3.12
N LYS A 269 3.11 -22.15 -4.10
CA LYS A 269 3.04 -22.77 -5.45
C LYS A 269 4.38 -22.68 -6.20
N HIS A 270 5.16 -21.63 -5.96
CA HIS A 270 6.43 -21.34 -6.63
C HIS A 270 7.58 -21.17 -5.62
N ALA A 271 7.67 -22.08 -4.65
CA ALA A 271 8.66 -22.04 -3.57
C ALA A 271 10.13 -22.16 -4.04
N ASP A 272 10.33 -22.62 -5.26
CA ASP A 272 11.62 -22.66 -5.97
C ASP A 272 12.06 -21.29 -6.50
N LYS A 273 11.11 -20.38 -6.76
CA LYS A 273 11.34 -19.05 -7.34
C LYS A 273 11.24 -17.91 -6.34
N TYR A 274 10.32 -18.02 -5.38
CA TYR A 274 9.94 -16.93 -4.48
C TYR A 274 10.13 -17.27 -3.01
N VAL A 275 10.44 -16.25 -2.21
CA VAL A 275 10.53 -16.32 -0.75
C VAL A 275 9.97 -15.05 -0.12
N ARG A 276 9.38 -15.14 1.08
CA ARG A 276 8.90 -13.97 1.82
C ARG A 276 10.05 -13.07 2.28
N ALA A 277 9.78 -11.75 2.31
CA ALA A 277 10.75 -10.77 2.78
C ALA A 277 10.90 -10.74 4.32
N SER A 278 9.88 -11.18 5.06
CA SER A 278 9.87 -11.18 6.53
C SER A 278 9.47 -12.54 7.12
N PHE A 279 9.55 -12.69 8.43
CA PHE A 279 9.42 -13.95 9.15
C PHE A 279 8.16 -14.02 10.00
N GLY A 280 7.79 -15.22 10.40
CA GLY A 280 6.65 -15.50 11.25
C GLY A 280 5.32 -15.59 10.50
N VAL A 281 4.42 -16.39 11.04
CA VAL A 281 3.08 -16.65 10.51
C VAL A 281 2.04 -15.94 11.38
N SER A 282 1.12 -15.21 10.73
CA SER A 282 0.01 -14.53 11.39
C SER A 282 -1.19 -15.46 11.49
N LYS A 283 -1.68 -15.69 12.71
CA LYS A 283 -2.96 -16.35 12.98
C LYS A 283 -4.03 -15.29 13.16
N LEU A 284 -5.11 -15.38 12.40
CA LEU A 284 -6.20 -14.41 12.39
C LEU A 284 -7.40 -14.97 13.17
N SER A 285 -8.14 -14.10 13.88
CA SER A 285 -9.41 -14.41 14.53
C SER A 285 -10.63 -14.13 13.63
N PHE A 286 -10.43 -13.71 12.38
CA PHE A 286 -11.45 -13.36 11.41
C PHE A 286 -11.08 -13.84 10.00
N GLU A 287 -12.08 -13.88 9.09
CA GLU A 287 -11.83 -14.15 7.66
C GLU A 287 -11.77 -12.85 6.87
N PRO A 288 -10.62 -12.53 6.22
CA PRO A 288 -10.46 -11.29 5.48
C PRO A 288 -11.35 -11.22 4.24
N ALA A 289 -11.98 -10.06 4.00
CA ALA A 289 -12.86 -9.84 2.85
C ALA A 289 -12.73 -8.39 2.35
N LEU A 290 -12.20 -8.18 1.14
CA LEU A 290 -11.95 -6.85 0.58
C LEU A 290 -13.23 -6.01 0.41
N SER A 291 -14.37 -6.65 0.11
CA SER A 291 -15.66 -5.98 -0.06
C SER A 291 -16.19 -5.33 1.22
N LYS A 292 -15.76 -5.79 2.39
CA LYS A 292 -16.17 -5.26 3.70
C LYS A 292 -15.41 -4.01 4.15
N SER A 293 -14.32 -3.67 3.46
CA SER A 293 -13.59 -2.42 3.66
C SER A 293 -14.06 -1.33 2.70
N PHE A 294 -13.69 -0.07 2.99
CA PHE A 294 -14.01 1.05 2.12
C PHE A 294 -13.59 0.78 0.67
N ASN A 295 -14.55 0.82 -0.25
CA ASN A 295 -14.30 0.74 -1.68
C ASN A 295 -15.38 1.47 -2.49
N ARG A 296 -14.99 2.02 -3.67
CA ARG A 296 -15.89 2.64 -4.67
C ARG A 296 -16.24 1.65 -5.78
N SER A 297 -16.43 0.38 -5.45
CA SER A 297 -16.27 -0.76 -6.34
C SER A 297 -14.81 -0.93 -6.80
N PHE A 298 -14.51 -2.05 -7.45
CA PHE A 298 -13.15 -2.39 -7.84
C PHE A 298 -12.93 -2.32 -9.35
N THR A 299 -11.67 -2.10 -9.73
CA THR A 299 -11.17 -2.17 -11.10
C THR A 299 -9.74 -2.72 -11.10
N SER A 300 -9.38 -3.52 -12.10
CA SER A 300 -7.99 -3.87 -12.41
C SER A 300 -7.28 -2.77 -13.21
N TYR A 301 -7.96 -1.69 -13.49
CA TYR A 301 -7.51 -0.53 -14.24
C TYR A 301 -6.96 -0.92 -15.62
N PHE A 302 -5.67 -0.68 -15.88
CA PHE A 302 -5.01 -1.06 -17.14
C PHE A 302 -4.12 -2.31 -17.03
N LEU A 303 -4.09 -2.99 -15.89
CA LEU A 303 -3.10 -4.03 -15.61
C LEU A 303 -3.04 -5.14 -16.67
N THR A 304 -4.21 -5.65 -17.08
CA THR A 304 -4.31 -6.75 -18.06
C THR A 304 -4.42 -6.26 -19.50
N GLU A 305 -4.92 -5.05 -19.72
CA GLU A 305 -5.25 -4.55 -21.06
C GLU A 305 -5.00 -3.04 -21.18
N ARG A 306 -4.22 -2.64 -22.18
CA ARG A 306 -4.00 -1.22 -22.48
C ARG A 306 -5.28 -0.51 -22.94
N HIS A 307 -6.13 -1.23 -23.64
CA HIS A 307 -7.39 -0.75 -24.22
C HIS A 307 -8.55 -1.64 -23.81
N PRO A 308 -8.97 -1.58 -22.54
CA PRO A 308 -10.11 -2.37 -22.05
C PRO A 308 -11.36 -2.13 -22.89
N GLU A 309 -12.13 -3.18 -23.14
CA GLU A 309 -13.35 -3.12 -23.96
C GLU A 309 -14.36 -2.09 -23.48
N ASN A 310 -15.23 -1.64 -24.40
CA ASN A 310 -16.37 -0.80 -24.07
C ASN A 310 -17.25 -1.49 -23.01
N GLY A 311 -17.65 -0.72 -21.98
CA GLY A 311 -18.54 -1.19 -20.92
C GLY A 311 -17.84 -1.66 -19.62
N LYS A 312 -16.52 -1.87 -19.59
CA LYS A 312 -15.78 -2.03 -18.33
C LYS A 312 -15.49 -0.64 -17.74
N SER A 313 -16.43 -0.12 -16.97
CA SER A 313 -16.29 1.19 -16.33
C SER A 313 -15.15 1.19 -15.31
N MET A 314 -14.27 2.18 -15.40
CA MET A 314 -13.19 2.45 -14.45
C MET A 314 -13.55 3.53 -13.44
N ALA A 315 -14.61 4.30 -13.68
CA ALA A 315 -15.02 5.40 -12.83
C ALA A 315 -16.24 5.04 -11.96
N SER A 316 -16.33 5.69 -10.81
CA SER A 316 -17.50 5.70 -9.93
C SER A 316 -18.33 6.96 -10.21
N LEU A 317 -19.08 6.93 -11.31
CA LEU A 317 -19.75 8.12 -11.89
C LEU A 317 -20.83 8.73 -11.00
N ASN A 318 -21.47 7.95 -10.14
CA ASN A 318 -22.63 8.37 -9.35
C ASN A 318 -22.29 8.75 -7.90
N THR A 319 -21.14 8.33 -7.38
CA THR A 319 -20.72 8.69 -6.01
C THR A 319 -19.21 8.56 -5.83
N PRO A 320 -18.55 9.48 -5.12
CA PRO A 320 -17.15 9.33 -4.68
C PRO A 320 -17.03 8.61 -3.34
N LYS A 321 -18.16 8.25 -2.70
CA LYS A 321 -18.23 7.59 -1.40
C LYS A 321 -18.03 6.08 -1.54
N SER A 322 -17.85 5.40 -0.41
CA SER A 322 -17.84 3.93 -0.39
C SER A 322 -19.16 3.37 -0.87
N LEU A 323 -19.11 2.45 -1.83
CA LEU A 323 -20.30 1.71 -2.24
C LEU A 323 -20.50 0.46 -1.38
N GLY A 324 -19.39 -0.17 -0.94
CA GLY A 324 -19.42 -1.34 -0.06
C GLY A 324 -19.78 -2.64 -0.80
N GLU A 325 -20.30 -3.60 -0.05
CA GLU A 325 -20.65 -4.95 -0.49
C GLU A 325 -22.07 -5.00 -1.03
N PRO A 326 -22.33 -5.50 -2.25
CA PRO A 326 -23.70 -5.74 -2.72
C PRO A 326 -24.34 -6.86 -1.91
N ILE A 327 -25.46 -6.61 -1.23
CA ILE A 327 -26.10 -7.59 -0.33
C ILE A 327 -27.46 -8.08 -0.81
N GLY A 328 -28.09 -7.42 -1.78
CA GLY A 328 -29.38 -7.86 -2.28
C GLY A 328 -30.24 -6.75 -2.85
N LYS A 329 -31.55 -6.97 -2.90
CA LYS A 329 -32.53 -6.02 -3.40
C LYS A 329 -33.70 -5.85 -2.44
N VAL A 330 -34.27 -4.65 -2.38
CA VAL A 330 -35.46 -4.35 -1.57
C VAL A 330 -36.64 -5.18 -2.06
N LEU A 331 -37.29 -5.90 -1.15
CA LEU A 331 -38.60 -6.54 -1.39
C LEU A 331 -39.73 -5.55 -1.13
N TYR A 332 -39.69 -4.89 0.02
CA TYR A 332 -40.61 -3.80 0.36
C TYR A 332 -39.98 -2.84 1.38
N ALA A 333 -40.47 -1.62 1.41
CA ALA A 333 -40.19 -0.64 2.45
C ALA A 333 -41.50 0.05 2.85
N LYS A 334 -41.88 -0.04 4.15
CA LYS A 334 -43.10 0.58 4.67
C LYS A 334 -42.82 1.22 6.04
N GLY A 335 -42.96 2.53 6.11
CA GLY A 335 -42.67 3.28 7.33
C GLY A 335 -41.21 3.08 7.78
N LYS A 336 -41.00 2.53 8.96
CA LYS A 336 -39.66 2.24 9.51
C LYS A 336 -39.18 0.81 9.24
N THR A 337 -39.91 0.02 8.48
CA THR A 337 -39.61 -1.39 8.20
C THR A 337 -39.16 -1.55 6.75
N ILE A 338 -38.09 -2.26 6.52
CA ILE A 338 -37.61 -2.65 5.20
C ILE A 338 -37.24 -4.14 5.20
N ARG A 339 -37.56 -4.84 4.11
CA ARG A 339 -37.14 -6.21 3.86
C ARG A 339 -36.31 -6.29 2.58
N ILE A 340 -35.22 -7.02 2.67
CA ILE A 340 -34.26 -7.18 1.58
C ILE A 340 -34.17 -8.67 1.22
N ALA A 341 -34.24 -8.99 -0.07
CA ALA A 341 -33.90 -10.31 -0.58
C ALA A 341 -32.39 -10.48 -0.54
N THR A 342 -31.90 -11.20 0.44
CA THR A 342 -30.45 -11.39 0.68
C THR A 342 -30.18 -12.76 1.27
N SER A 343 -29.02 -13.35 0.92
CA SER A 343 -28.42 -14.48 1.61
C SER A 343 -27.39 -14.06 2.66
N THR A 344 -27.07 -12.76 2.73
CA THR A 344 -26.10 -12.21 3.67
C THR A 344 -26.76 -11.92 5.00
N SER A 345 -26.17 -12.35 6.10
CA SER A 345 -26.63 -11.97 7.44
C SER A 345 -26.43 -10.48 7.67
N ILE A 346 -27.49 -9.82 8.13
CA ILE A 346 -27.49 -8.39 8.50
C ILE A 346 -27.62 -8.29 10.02
N ALA A 347 -26.85 -7.42 10.64
CA ALA A 347 -26.81 -7.22 12.08
C ALA A 347 -27.35 -5.85 12.49
N ASN A 348 -27.72 -5.73 13.78
CA ASN A 348 -28.03 -4.44 14.39
C ASN A 348 -26.80 -3.53 14.28
N GLY A 349 -27.01 -2.30 13.81
CA GLY A 349 -25.93 -1.33 13.64
C GLY A 349 -25.25 -1.35 12.25
N ASP A 350 -25.59 -2.31 11.37
CA ASP A 350 -25.08 -2.30 10.00
C ASP A 350 -25.47 -1.01 9.26
N GLY A 351 -24.54 -0.47 8.47
CA GLY A 351 -24.77 0.66 7.59
C GLY A 351 -25.07 0.17 6.17
N LEU A 352 -26.24 0.55 5.64
CA LEU A 352 -26.67 0.17 4.30
C LEU A 352 -26.81 1.39 3.41
N SER A 353 -26.69 1.20 2.09
CA SER A 353 -26.82 2.26 1.11
C SER A 353 -27.54 1.78 -0.16
N TYR A 354 -28.06 2.73 -0.92
CA TYR A 354 -28.75 2.49 -2.18
C TYR A 354 -28.72 3.77 -3.04
N PHE A 355 -29.13 3.68 -4.30
CA PHE A 355 -29.42 4.81 -5.15
C PHE A 355 -30.93 4.98 -5.26
N ASN A 356 -31.42 6.20 -5.01
CA ASN A 356 -32.83 6.54 -5.19
C ASN A 356 -33.21 6.63 -6.69
N GLN A 357 -34.49 6.90 -7.01
CA GLN A 357 -34.96 7.00 -8.40
C GLN A 357 -34.31 8.14 -9.18
N GLN A 358 -33.79 9.16 -8.50
CA GLN A 358 -33.04 10.28 -9.08
C GLN A 358 -31.56 9.94 -9.29
N GLY A 359 -31.11 8.73 -8.89
CA GLY A 359 -29.72 8.30 -8.95
C GLY A 359 -28.83 8.88 -7.86
N GLU A 360 -29.42 9.47 -6.81
CA GLU A 360 -28.68 10.01 -5.67
C GLU A 360 -28.32 8.91 -4.67
N TYR A 361 -27.10 8.97 -4.15
CA TYR A 361 -26.59 8.02 -3.18
C TYR A 361 -27.10 8.30 -1.78
N MET A 362 -27.91 7.38 -1.25
CA MET A 362 -28.55 7.45 0.05
C MET A 362 -28.03 6.36 0.98
N GLY A 363 -28.06 6.62 2.29
CA GLY A 363 -27.65 5.65 3.30
C GLY A 363 -28.56 5.64 4.51
N PHE A 364 -28.66 4.48 5.16
CA PHE A 364 -29.40 4.31 6.41
C PHE A 364 -28.69 3.29 7.32
N ARG A 365 -29.02 3.32 8.61
CA ARG A 365 -28.51 2.39 9.60
C ARG A 365 -29.61 1.45 10.10
N VAL A 366 -29.30 0.18 10.19
CA VAL A 366 -30.20 -0.83 10.78
C VAL A 366 -30.19 -0.66 12.29
N ASN A 367 -31.35 -0.31 12.87
CA ASN A 367 -31.48 -0.19 14.31
C ASN A 367 -31.68 -1.56 14.98
N ARG A 368 -32.61 -2.37 14.43
CA ARG A 368 -32.88 -3.72 14.92
C ARG A 368 -33.24 -4.64 13.74
N VAL A 369 -32.79 -5.87 13.84
CA VAL A 369 -33.24 -6.98 12.97
C VAL A 369 -34.35 -7.75 13.70
N ASP A 370 -35.47 -7.96 13.04
CA ASP A 370 -36.63 -8.66 13.55
C ASP A 370 -37.08 -9.74 12.55
N GLY A 371 -36.55 -10.93 12.72
CA GLY A 371 -36.67 -11.99 11.72
C GLY A 371 -36.01 -11.58 10.40
N ALA A 372 -36.80 -11.47 9.33
CA ALA A 372 -36.35 -11.02 8.02
C ALA A 372 -36.53 -9.51 7.79
N ASP A 373 -37.12 -8.80 8.75
CA ASP A 373 -37.40 -7.37 8.68
C ASP A 373 -36.30 -6.55 9.37
N LEU A 374 -35.90 -5.47 8.72
CA LEU A 374 -34.97 -4.48 9.25
C LEU A 374 -35.75 -3.27 9.75
N ILE A 375 -35.62 -2.96 11.03
CA ILE A 375 -36.30 -1.84 11.68
C ILE A 375 -35.34 -0.65 11.74
N LEU A 376 -35.79 0.50 11.25
CA LEU A 376 -35.01 1.74 11.17
C LEU A 376 -35.49 2.76 12.21
N THR A 377 -34.64 3.72 12.53
CA THR A 377 -34.99 4.83 13.44
C THR A 377 -35.95 5.83 12.79
N LYS A 378 -35.83 6.03 11.46
CA LYS A 378 -36.64 6.97 10.66
C LYS A 378 -37.37 6.22 9.55
N PRO A 379 -38.56 6.71 9.14
CA PRO A 379 -39.24 6.18 7.95
C PRO A 379 -38.37 6.32 6.70
N ILE A 380 -38.46 5.32 5.80
CA ILE A 380 -37.75 5.28 4.54
C ILE A 380 -38.73 4.89 3.42
N SER A 381 -38.50 5.47 2.23
CA SER A 381 -39.23 5.11 1.02
C SER A 381 -38.23 4.65 -0.03
N ILE A 382 -38.25 3.35 -0.34
CA ILE A 382 -37.39 2.75 -1.36
C ILE A 382 -38.26 1.83 -2.21
N ALA A 383 -38.14 1.93 -3.52
CA ALA A 383 -38.87 1.08 -4.45
C ALA A 383 -38.42 -0.38 -4.34
N ALA A 384 -39.36 -1.30 -4.48
CA ALA A 384 -39.03 -2.73 -4.60
C ALA A 384 -38.09 -2.96 -5.79
N GLY A 385 -37.17 -3.93 -5.66
CA GLY A 385 -36.16 -4.23 -6.65
C GLY A 385 -34.90 -3.35 -6.58
N THR A 386 -34.91 -2.25 -5.78
CA THR A 386 -33.73 -1.39 -5.63
C THR A 386 -32.54 -2.18 -5.04
N PRO A 387 -31.35 -2.15 -5.69
CA PRO A 387 -30.15 -2.78 -5.15
C PRO A 387 -29.71 -2.10 -3.85
N VAL A 388 -29.30 -2.90 -2.87
CA VAL A 388 -28.79 -2.45 -1.56
C VAL A 388 -27.38 -2.94 -1.36
N PHE A 389 -26.55 -2.07 -0.79
CA PHE A 389 -25.15 -2.33 -0.49
C PHE A 389 -24.91 -2.17 1.02
N ARG A 390 -23.99 -2.96 1.59
CA ARG A 390 -23.52 -2.81 2.97
C ARG A 390 -22.21 -2.04 2.99
N THR A 391 -22.25 -0.84 3.54
CA THR A 391 -21.08 0.06 3.67
C THR A 391 -20.38 -0.05 5.01
N TYR A 392 -21.05 -0.63 6.00
CA TYR A 392 -20.50 -0.87 7.32
C TYR A 392 -21.09 -2.19 7.88
N ASP A 393 -20.23 -3.15 8.15
CA ASP A 393 -20.55 -4.45 8.77
C ASP A 393 -20.14 -4.38 10.25
N LYS A 394 -21.12 -4.24 11.15
CA LYS A 394 -20.87 -4.06 12.59
C LYS A 394 -20.14 -5.26 13.20
N ALA A 395 -20.56 -6.48 12.87
CA ALA A 395 -19.94 -7.69 13.41
C ALA A 395 -18.48 -7.85 12.94
N PHE A 396 -18.21 -7.49 11.69
CA PHE A 396 -16.86 -7.52 11.13
C PHE A 396 -15.96 -6.45 11.75
N ASP A 397 -16.48 -5.24 11.94
CA ASP A 397 -15.76 -4.15 12.61
C ASP A 397 -15.43 -4.50 14.07
N ASP A 398 -16.38 -5.11 14.79
CA ASP A 398 -16.16 -5.59 16.15
C ASP A 398 -15.06 -6.67 16.22
N ALA A 399 -15.02 -7.58 15.25
CA ALA A 399 -13.96 -8.58 15.15
C ALA A 399 -12.58 -7.96 14.91
N LEU A 400 -12.52 -6.82 14.22
CA LEU A 400 -11.28 -6.10 13.94
C LEU A 400 -10.87 -5.11 15.06
N SER A 401 -11.81 -4.70 15.94
CA SER A 401 -11.57 -3.67 16.95
C SER A 401 -10.58 -4.09 18.04
N GLY A 402 -10.46 -5.39 18.31
CA GLY A 402 -9.55 -5.98 19.30
C GLY A 402 -8.24 -6.50 18.70
N GLN A 403 -7.60 -7.40 19.44
CA GLN A 403 -6.46 -8.19 18.96
C GLN A 403 -6.96 -9.25 17.97
N SER A 404 -6.92 -8.93 16.68
CA SER A 404 -7.45 -9.78 15.61
C SER A 404 -6.40 -10.62 14.90
N ALA A 405 -5.13 -10.47 15.26
CA ALA A 405 -4.03 -11.31 14.78
C ALA A 405 -2.96 -11.52 15.86
N GLU A 406 -2.30 -12.68 15.79
CA GLU A 406 -1.07 -12.97 16.49
C GLU A 406 -0.03 -13.48 15.48
N ARG A 407 1.16 -12.86 15.45
CA ARG A 407 2.25 -13.27 14.56
C ARG A 407 3.35 -13.95 15.36
N LYS A 408 3.72 -15.17 14.98
CA LYS A 408 4.74 -15.98 15.65
C LYS A 408 5.82 -16.46 14.68
N VAL A 409 7.07 -16.38 15.12
CA VAL A 409 8.26 -16.90 14.44
C VAL A 409 8.51 -18.33 14.92
N ALA A 410 8.63 -19.26 14.00
CA ALA A 410 8.88 -20.65 14.32
C ALA A 410 10.32 -20.85 14.80
N ILE A 411 10.49 -21.61 15.90
CA ILE A 411 11.80 -22.02 16.39
C ILE A 411 11.88 -23.53 16.59
N ASN A 412 13.06 -24.08 16.37
CA ASN A 412 13.42 -25.45 16.74
C ASN A 412 14.31 -25.43 17.99
N ALA A 413 14.12 -26.40 18.88
CA ALA A 413 14.86 -26.55 20.10
C ALA A 413 15.59 -27.90 20.15
N GLN A 414 16.80 -27.91 20.69
CA GLN A 414 17.54 -29.11 21.01
C GLN A 414 18.10 -29.01 22.43
N LEU A 415 17.73 -29.98 23.29
CA LEU A 415 18.16 -30.07 24.67
C LEU A 415 19.07 -31.30 24.81
N TRP A 416 20.28 -31.13 25.33
CA TRP A 416 21.22 -32.23 25.59
C TRP A 416 22.09 -31.95 26.81
N TRP A 417 22.60 -33.00 27.40
CA TRP A 417 23.56 -32.93 28.47
C TRP A 417 24.94 -33.45 27.99
N ALA A 418 26.00 -32.70 28.26
CA ALA A 418 27.36 -33.07 27.91
C ALA A 418 28.34 -32.31 28.81
N ASN A 419 29.43 -32.96 29.17
CA ASN A 419 30.56 -32.39 29.93
C ASN A 419 30.13 -31.68 31.22
N GLY A 420 29.16 -32.25 31.96
CA GLY A 420 28.67 -31.67 33.20
C GLY A 420 27.81 -30.45 33.03
N SER A 421 27.26 -30.18 31.83
CA SER A 421 26.40 -29.04 31.57
C SER A 421 25.15 -29.48 30.81
N LEU A 422 24.02 -28.87 31.19
CA LEU A 422 22.77 -28.97 30.45
C LEU A 422 22.72 -27.85 29.40
N ASN A 423 22.51 -28.18 28.15
CA ASN A 423 22.58 -27.28 27.01
C ASN A 423 21.23 -27.19 26.31
N LEU A 424 20.82 -25.99 25.96
CA LEU A 424 19.66 -25.73 25.11
C LEU A 424 20.06 -24.88 23.89
N GLN A 425 19.90 -25.46 22.70
CA GLN A 425 20.01 -24.74 21.45
C GLN A 425 18.61 -24.30 21.01
N LEU A 426 18.50 -23.05 20.60
CA LEU A 426 17.36 -22.55 19.82
C LEU A 426 17.84 -22.10 18.43
N SER A 427 17.04 -22.40 17.41
CA SER A 427 17.27 -21.92 16.05
C SER A 427 15.96 -21.42 15.46
N ASP A 428 16.00 -20.27 14.81
CA ASP A 428 14.84 -19.68 14.13
C ASP A 428 14.82 -19.96 12.61
N GLU A 429 13.73 -19.63 11.97
CA GLU A 429 13.55 -19.78 10.51
C GLU A 429 14.47 -18.87 9.67
N ARG A 430 15.16 -17.90 10.29
CA ARG A 430 16.16 -17.03 9.64
C ARG A 430 17.55 -17.65 9.59
N GLY A 431 17.76 -18.76 10.31
CA GLY A 431 19.06 -19.42 10.46
C GLY A 431 19.87 -18.91 11.65
N ASN A 432 19.33 -18.03 12.51
CA ASN A 432 19.99 -17.70 13.76
C ASN A 432 20.00 -18.95 14.66
N ARG A 433 21.16 -19.22 15.24
CA ARG A 433 21.35 -20.36 16.13
C ARG A 433 22.11 -19.89 17.36
N ILE A 434 21.58 -20.19 18.53
CA ILE A 434 22.23 -19.91 19.82
C ILE A 434 22.25 -21.17 20.70
N VAL A 435 23.22 -21.26 21.57
CA VAL A 435 23.27 -22.26 22.63
C VAL A 435 23.43 -21.56 23.97
N LYS A 436 22.63 -21.97 24.95
CA LYS A 436 22.81 -21.62 26.35
C LYS A 436 23.03 -22.85 27.18
N SER A 437 23.93 -22.73 28.17
CA SER A 437 24.32 -23.82 29.03
C SER A 437 24.14 -23.43 30.50
N VAL A 438 23.84 -24.39 31.33
CA VAL A 438 23.86 -24.28 32.79
C VAL A 438 24.65 -25.43 33.37
N ASP A 439 25.50 -25.14 34.34
CA ASP A 439 26.28 -26.18 35.02
C ASP A 439 25.35 -27.16 35.73
N CYS A 440 25.53 -28.43 35.40
CA CYS A 440 24.74 -29.55 35.91
C CYS A 440 25.62 -30.77 35.87
N PRO A 441 26.50 -30.94 36.89
CA PRO A 441 27.53 -32.01 36.90
C PRO A 441 26.94 -33.41 36.78
N GLU A 442 25.76 -33.61 37.36
CA GLU A 442 25.04 -34.88 37.34
C GLU A 442 23.58 -34.70 37.02
N LEU A 443 22.98 -35.63 36.32
CA LEU A 443 21.55 -35.70 36.05
C LEU A 443 21.01 -37.05 36.43
N ASP A 444 20.04 -37.09 37.32
CA ASP A 444 19.34 -38.32 37.69
C ASP A 444 18.66 -38.97 36.50
N ALA A 445 18.68 -40.30 36.47
CA ALA A 445 17.86 -41.08 35.55
C ALA A 445 16.38 -40.85 35.87
N ALA A 446 15.56 -40.61 34.87
CA ALA A 446 14.13 -40.43 35.04
C ALA A 446 13.44 -41.80 35.32
N LYS A 447 12.48 -41.81 36.23
CA LYS A 447 11.65 -42.99 36.52
C LYS A 447 10.63 -43.30 35.42
N SER A 448 10.34 -42.30 34.57
CA SER A 448 9.43 -42.38 33.42
C SER A 448 9.88 -41.40 32.35
N ASP A 449 9.44 -41.60 31.10
CA ASP A 449 9.74 -40.67 30.01
C ASP A 449 9.35 -39.21 30.34
N GLN A 450 10.33 -38.33 30.35
CA GLN A 450 10.20 -36.90 30.61
C GLN A 450 10.12 -36.07 29.33
N GLY A 451 10.21 -36.67 28.16
CA GLY A 451 10.18 -35.96 26.86
C GLY A 451 9.02 -35.00 26.68
N PRO A 452 7.77 -35.45 26.91
CA PRO A 452 6.60 -34.56 26.82
C PRO A 452 6.66 -33.37 27.77
N ARG A 453 7.11 -33.58 29.04
CA ARG A 453 7.26 -32.53 30.03
C ARG A 453 8.35 -31.52 29.67
N GLN A 454 9.51 -32.02 29.20
CA GLN A 454 10.62 -31.16 28.76
C GLN A 454 10.23 -30.33 27.57
N THR A 455 9.59 -30.93 26.56
CA THR A 455 9.05 -30.24 25.38
C THR A 455 8.04 -29.15 25.78
N GLN A 456 7.09 -29.47 26.66
CA GLN A 456 6.12 -28.51 27.17
C GLN A 456 6.79 -27.35 27.92
N ALA A 457 7.82 -27.64 28.74
CA ALA A 457 8.54 -26.61 29.50
C ALA A 457 9.32 -25.64 28.59
N ILE A 458 9.99 -26.17 27.55
CA ILE A 458 10.66 -25.34 26.52
C ILE A 458 9.66 -24.58 25.67
N GLY A 459 8.52 -25.18 25.34
CA GLY A 459 7.45 -24.57 24.53
C GLY A 459 6.61 -23.49 25.24
N LYS A 460 6.83 -23.23 26.54
CA LYS A 460 6.18 -22.12 27.25
C LYS A 460 6.77 -20.76 26.86
N LEU A 461 6.47 -20.32 25.61
CA LEU A 461 7.00 -19.13 24.99
C LEU A 461 5.99 -17.95 24.98
N GLY A 462 4.95 -18.02 25.83
CA GLY A 462 3.98 -16.93 26.01
C GLY A 462 4.65 -15.59 26.32
N GLY A 463 4.15 -14.50 25.75
CA GLY A 463 4.75 -13.16 25.89
C GLY A 463 5.99 -12.92 24.99
N THR A 464 6.38 -13.89 24.15
CA THR A 464 7.45 -13.74 23.16
C THR A 464 6.90 -13.80 21.74
N ILE A 465 7.72 -13.43 20.75
CA ILE A 465 7.36 -13.56 19.32
C ILE A 465 7.49 -14.99 18.80
N TYR A 466 7.98 -15.92 19.62
CA TYR A 466 8.32 -17.29 19.20
C TYR A 466 7.21 -18.30 19.42
N GLN A 467 7.23 -19.33 18.58
CA GLN A 467 6.42 -20.55 18.74
C GLN A 467 7.35 -21.75 18.48
N LEU A 468 7.33 -22.72 19.39
CA LEU A 468 8.06 -23.97 19.20
C LEU A 468 7.45 -24.78 18.05
N ALA A 469 8.25 -25.07 17.02
CA ALA A 469 7.87 -25.93 15.90
C ALA A 469 8.28 -27.39 16.18
N ASN A 470 9.54 -27.61 16.57
CA ASN A 470 10.07 -28.95 16.91
C ASN A 470 10.99 -28.86 18.12
N ALA A 471 11.03 -29.94 18.90
CA ALA A 471 11.99 -30.11 19.99
C ALA A 471 12.58 -31.52 20.00
N GLN A 472 13.90 -31.56 20.13
CA GLN A 472 14.64 -32.79 20.48
C GLN A 472 15.09 -32.70 21.93
N VAL A 473 14.65 -33.61 22.77
CA VAL A 473 14.90 -33.58 24.21
C VAL A 473 15.37 -34.94 24.72
N MET A 474 15.90 -34.97 25.96
CA MET A 474 16.42 -36.18 26.62
C MET A 474 15.31 -36.74 27.52
N GLY A 475 14.46 -37.60 27.03
CA GLY A 475 13.34 -38.17 27.79
C GLY A 475 13.78 -39.05 28.98
N ASP A 476 14.99 -39.57 28.99
CA ASP A 476 15.54 -40.47 29.99
C ASP A 476 16.15 -39.80 31.24
N LYS A 477 16.20 -38.45 31.27
CA LYS A 477 16.79 -37.66 32.36
C LYS A 477 15.76 -36.80 33.06
N PHE A 478 15.85 -36.73 34.41
CA PHE A 478 15.04 -35.81 35.20
C PHE A 478 15.73 -34.46 35.29
N ILE A 479 15.02 -33.39 34.89
CA ILE A 479 15.50 -32.03 34.95
C ILE A 479 14.50 -31.20 35.76
N PRO A 480 14.89 -30.47 36.82
CA PRO A 480 14.00 -29.60 37.56
C PRO A 480 13.36 -28.54 36.68
N SER A 481 12.05 -28.27 36.89
CA SER A 481 11.31 -27.31 36.08
C SER A 481 11.86 -25.89 36.16
N SER A 482 12.45 -25.50 37.29
CA SER A 482 13.12 -24.20 37.49
C SER A 482 14.34 -24.05 36.55
N VAL A 483 15.15 -25.12 36.42
CA VAL A 483 16.34 -25.13 35.54
C VAL A 483 15.92 -24.98 34.09
N LEU A 484 14.92 -25.78 33.62
CA LEU A 484 14.40 -25.68 32.26
C LEU A 484 13.80 -24.28 31.97
N ALA A 485 13.08 -23.72 32.94
CA ALA A 485 12.49 -22.40 32.78
C ALA A 485 13.53 -21.29 32.71
N GLN A 486 14.61 -21.38 33.52
CA GLN A 486 15.70 -20.40 33.47
C GLN A 486 16.45 -20.52 32.16
N LEU A 487 16.88 -21.73 31.77
CA LEU A 487 17.63 -22.01 30.54
C LEU A 487 16.85 -21.54 29.30
N ARG A 488 15.52 -21.78 29.26
CA ARG A 488 14.65 -21.26 28.21
C ARG A 488 14.64 -19.73 28.15
N ARG A 489 14.49 -19.02 29.30
CA ARG A 489 14.50 -17.54 29.33
C ARG A 489 15.82 -16.99 28.78
N ASP A 490 16.94 -17.55 29.25
CA ASP A 490 18.26 -17.10 28.83
C ASP A 490 18.52 -17.37 27.34
N ALA A 491 18.01 -18.51 26.84
CA ALA A 491 18.09 -18.85 25.42
C ALA A 491 17.24 -17.90 24.56
N VAL A 492 16.02 -17.56 24.98
CA VAL A 492 15.17 -16.59 24.26
C VAL A 492 15.81 -15.21 24.20
N ILE A 493 16.32 -14.70 25.34
CA ILE A 493 17.03 -13.40 25.37
C ILE A 493 18.25 -13.41 24.42
N ALA A 494 18.98 -14.52 24.39
CA ALA A 494 20.14 -14.65 23.49
C ALA A 494 19.72 -14.71 22.03
N LEU A 495 18.58 -15.34 21.71
CA LEU A 495 18.06 -15.40 20.35
C LEU A 495 17.58 -14.02 19.89
N ASP A 496 16.86 -13.27 20.74
CA ASP A 496 16.46 -11.87 20.45
C ASP A 496 17.70 -11.00 20.15
N ARG A 497 18.75 -11.14 20.95
CA ARG A 497 20.00 -10.42 20.70
C ARG A 497 20.67 -10.82 19.39
N ALA A 498 20.70 -12.11 19.07
CA ALA A 498 21.24 -12.60 17.81
C ALA A 498 20.47 -12.04 16.61
N GLN A 499 19.15 -12.00 16.68
CA GLN A 499 18.30 -11.41 15.63
C GLN A 499 18.60 -9.93 15.40
N ARG A 500 18.73 -9.13 16.45
CA ARG A 500 19.07 -7.70 16.36
C ARG A 500 20.44 -7.48 15.70
N ILE A 501 21.43 -8.34 15.99
CA ILE A 501 22.78 -8.24 15.41
C ILE A 501 22.79 -8.67 13.93
N THR A 502 21.99 -9.66 13.56
CA THR A 502 21.94 -10.19 12.19
C THR A 502 21.08 -9.36 11.25
N PHE A 503 20.12 -8.59 11.78
CA PHE A 503 19.32 -7.66 10.97
C PHE A 503 20.21 -6.55 10.41
N LYS A 504 20.21 -6.40 9.08
CA LYS A 504 20.99 -5.38 8.39
C LYS A 504 20.06 -4.45 7.60
N ARG A 505 20.21 -3.16 7.84
CA ARG A 505 19.59 -2.14 6.97
C ARG A 505 20.34 -2.09 5.64
N GLN A 506 19.62 -1.85 4.58
CA GLN A 506 20.21 -1.62 3.27
C GLN A 506 20.87 -0.23 3.25
N LEU A 507 22.04 -0.15 2.65
CA LEU A 507 22.73 1.12 2.47
C LEU A 507 22.38 1.75 1.12
N ARG A 508 22.56 3.06 1.03
CA ARG A 508 22.48 3.81 -0.22
C ARG A 508 23.42 3.22 -1.27
N LEU A 509 22.89 3.00 -2.47
CA LEU A 509 23.70 2.58 -3.61
C LEU A 509 24.43 3.79 -4.22
N PRO A 510 25.61 3.57 -4.83
CA PRO A 510 26.33 4.64 -5.50
C PRO A 510 25.61 5.09 -6.77
N GLU A 511 25.73 6.38 -7.09
CA GLU A 511 25.33 6.97 -8.35
C GLU A 511 26.35 6.62 -9.46
N GLN A 512 25.87 6.38 -10.68
CA GLN A 512 26.69 6.18 -11.87
C GLN A 512 26.85 7.52 -12.59
N ALA A 513 28.02 8.15 -12.47
CA ALA A 513 28.27 9.51 -12.96
C ALA A 513 28.02 9.69 -14.47
N ASP A 514 28.31 8.65 -15.29
CA ASP A 514 28.20 8.73 -16.75
C ASP A 514 26.82 8.33 -17.28
N ALA A 515 25.84 8.08 -16.41
CA ALA A 515 24.51 7.68 -16.84
C ALA A 515 23.76 8.86 -17.49
N PRO A 516 23.20 8.72 -18.69
CA PRO A 516 22.46 9.81 -19.32
C PRO A 516 21.09 10.04 -18.64
N CYS A 517 20.66 11.31 -18.62
CA CYS A 517 19.29 11.65 -18.24
C CYS A 517 18.28 10.99 -19.21
N PHE A 518 17.11 10.62 -18.69
CA PHE A 518 16.03 10.03 -19.49
C PHE A 518 15.45 10.99 -20.55
N ALA A 519 15.68 12.28 -20.42
CA ALA A 519 15.25 13.31 -21.37
C ALA A 519 16.25 14.49 -21.38
N LYS A 520 16.45 15.10 -22.55
CA LYS A 520 17.28 16.30 -22.69
C LYS A 520 16.55 17.58 -22.23
N ASN A 521 15.24 17.62 -22.43
CA ASN A 521 14.41 18.77 -22.08
C ASN A 521 13.41 18.34 -21.02
N LEU A 522 13.46 18.95 -19.86
CA LEU A 522 12.55 18.75 -18.76
C LEU A 522 11.56 19.91 -18.68
N THR A 523 10.29 19.60 -18.48
CA THR A 523 9.21 20.58 -18.40
C THR A 523 8.80 20.82 -16.95
N TYR A 524 7.97 21.82 -16.69
CA TYR A 524 7.39 22.06 -15.36
C TYR A 524 6.76 20.80 -14.74
N ALA A 525 6.28 19.85 -15.57
CA ALA A 525 5.69 18.60 -15.12
C ALA A 525 6.71 17.58 -14.60
N ASP A 526 8.02 17.81 -14.79
CA ASP A 526 9.10 16.98 -14.24
C ASP A 526 9.51 17.41 -12.83
N ASN A 527 8.86 18.48 -12.30
CA ASN A 527 8.86 18.85 -10.89
C ASN A 527 10.25 19.21 -10.32
N VAL A 528 11.06 19.97 -11.07
CA VAL A 528 12.35 20.47 -10.60
C VAL A 528 12.12 21.76 -9.80
N ALA A 529 12.19 21.68 -8.46
CA ALA A 529 11.78 22.74 -7.56
C ALA A 529 12.92 23.44 -6.80
N ASN A 530 14.16 22.95 -6.90
CA ASN A 530 15.32 23.51 -6.21
C ASN A 530 16.60 23.38 -7.05
N HIS A 531 17.64 24.14 -6.65
CA HIS A 531 18.92 24.15 -7.36
C HIS A 531 19.66 22.79 -7.30
N LEU A 532 19.51 22.00 -6.21
CA LEU A 532 20.16 20.69 -6.08
C LEU A 532 19.56 19.67 -7.04
N SER A 533 18.23 19.63 -7.20
CA SER A 533 17.60 18.76 -8.19
C SER A 533 17.97 19.15 -9.62
N ARG A 534 18.06 20.45 -9.91
CA ARG A 534 18.57 20.96 -11.19
C ARG A 534 20.00 20.47 -11.47
N GLN A 535 20.92 20.57 -10.50
CA GLN A 535 22.29 20.07 -10.62
C GLN A 535 22.34 18.56 -10.95
N VAL A 536 21.45 17.73 -10.38
CA VAL A 536 21.41 16.31 -10.72
C VAL A 536 21.11 16.12 -12.20
N TYR A 537 20.09 16.76 -12.72
CA TYR A 537 19.70 16.59 -14.12
C TYR A 537 20.72 17.16 -15.09
N GLU A 538 21.31 18.33 -14.80
CA GLU A 538 22.38 18.96 -15.60
C GLU A 538 23.64 18.08 -15.65
N ALA A 539 24.06 17.51 -14.52
CA ALA A 539 25.19 16.58 -14.44
C ALA A 539 25.02 15.34 -15.32
N HIS A 540 23.77 14.95 -15.60
CA HIS A 540 23.42 13.81 -16.44
C HIS A 540 22.99 14.19 -17.86
N GLY A 541 23.23 15.44 -18.28
CA GLY A 541 23.07 15.87 -19.68
C GLY A 541 21.68 16.40 -20.04
N ALA A 542 20.87 16.85 -19.08
CA ALA A 542 19.71 17.66 -19.38
C ALA A 542 20.15 19.04 -19.90
N GLU A 543 19.61 19.45 -21.06
CA GLU A 543 19.99 20.69 -21.76
C GLU A 543 19.06 21.85 -21.41
N SER A 544 17.78 21.57 -21.15
CA SER A 544 16.77 22.56 -20.76
C SER A 544 15.92 22.04 -19.62
N ILE A 545 15.74 22.86 -18.58
CA ILE A 545 14.98 22.49 -17.38
C ILE A 545 14.06 23.65 -17.01
N GLU A 546 12.74 23.46 -17.24
CA GLU A 546 11.72 24.35 -16.71
C GLU A 546 11.56 24.13 -15.20
N PRO A 547 11.38 25.18 -14.39
CA PRO A 547 11.07 25.03 -12.97
C PRO A 547 9.69 24.37 -12.77
N ALA A 548 9.50 23.72 -11.61
CA ALA A 548 8.20 23.18 -11.22
C ALA A 548 7.12 24.27 -11.23
N LEU A 549 5.89 23.91 -11.60
CA LEU A 549 4.76 24.86 -11.63
C LEU A 549 4.52 25.55 -10.28
N GLU A 550 4.86 24.89 -9.19
CA GLU A 550 4.80 25.43 -7.84
C GLU A 550 5.80 26.57 -7.59
N CYS A 551 6.89 26.62 -8.35
CA CYS A 551 7.91 27.68 -8.26
C CYS A 551 7.64 28.81 -9.26
N GLU A 552 7.25 28.45 -10.48
CA GLU A 552 7.02 29.42 -11.55
C GLU A 552 5.91 28.93 -12.48
N MET A 553 4.94 29.83 -12.77
CA MET A 553 3.85 29.51 -13.67
C MET A 553 4.38 29.50 -15.11
N PRO A 554 4.24 28.40 -15.85
CA PRO A 554 4.72 28.35 -17.24
C PRO A 554 3.92 29.27 -18.15
N ASP A 555 4.55 29.70 -19.25
CA ASP A 555 3.90 30.51 -20.26
C ASP A 555 2.69 29.82 -20.88
N GLY A 556 1.65 30.58 -21.17
CA GLY A 556 0.42 30.09 -21.80
C GLY A 556 -0.56 29.39 -20.84
N THR A 557 -1.20 28.34 -21.31
CA THR A 557 -2.18 27.58 -20.53
C THR A 557 -1.61 26.20 -20.21
N PRO A 558 -1.16 25.95 -18.96
CA PRO A 558 -0.55 24.67 -18.62
C PRO A 558 -1.57 23.54 -18.62
N THR A 559 -1.12 22.35 -19.00
CA THR A 559 -1.85 21.12 -18.74
C THR A 559 -1.77 20.81 -17.24
N VAL A 560 -2.93 20.82 -16.57
CA VAL A 560 -3.01 20.63 -15.12
C VAL A 560 -3.25 19.17 -14.69
N MET A 561 -3.65 18.31 -15.63
CA MET A 561 -3.79 16.87 -15.41
C MET A 561 -3.39 16.10 -16.68
N HIS A 562 -2.53 15.12 -16.53
CA HIS A 562 -2.15 14.17 -17.58
C HIS A 562 -2.68 12.79 -17.19
N THR A 563 -3.49 12.15 -18.04
CA THR A 563 -4.17 10.90 -17.66
C THR A 563 -4.12 9.87 -18.78
N ARG A 564 -3.99 8.59 -18.44
CA ARG A 564 -4.29 7.48 -19.34
C ARG A 564 -5.79 7.19 -19.40
N TYR A 565 -6.51 7.48 -18.32
CA TYR A 565 -7.96 7.44 -18.28
C TYR A 565 -8.56 8.44 -19.28
N CYS A 566 -9.65 8.07 -19.95
CA CYS A 566 -10.29 8.89 -20.96
C CYS A 566 -11.80 8.91 -20.75
N ILE A 567 -12.38 10.10 -20.55
CA ILE A 567 -13.82 10.29 -20.38
C ILE A 567 -14.61 9.79 -21.60
N ARG A 568 -14.11 10.00 -22.83
CA ARG A 568 -14.78 9.49 -24.03
C ARG A 568 -14.94 7.98 -23.97
N ARG A 569 -13.88 7.26 -23.61
CA ARG A 569 -13.93 5.81 -23.48
C ARG A 569 -14.88 5.37 -22.38
N GLU A 570 -14.84 6.05 -21.22
CA GLU A 570 -15.73 5.76 -20.08
C GLU A 570 -17.21 5.87 -20.46
N LEU A 571 -17.55 6.85 -21.29
CA LEU A 571 -18.90 7.11 -21.77
C LEU A 571 -19.27 6.29 -23.04
N GLY A 572 -18.40 5.37 -23.49
CA GLY A 572 -18.62 4.54 -24.67
C GLY A 572 -18.48 5.30 -26.01
N ALA A 573 -17.73 6.41 -26.01
CA ALA A 573 -17.52 7.28 -27.17
C ALA A 573 -16.06 7.29 -27.67
N CYS A 574 -15.31 6.19 -27.47
CA CYS A 574 -13.92 6.08 -27.91
C CYS A 574 -13.83 6.08 -29.44
N LYS A 575 -13.07 7.01 -30.02
CA LYS A 575 -12.90 7.15 -31.48
C LYS A 575 -12.20 5.95 -32.14
N LYS A 576 -11.48 5.12 -31.37
CA LYS A 576 -10.80 3.92 -31.86
C LYS A 576 -11.70 2.66 -31.84
N GLN A 577 -12.86 2.73 -31.21
CA GLN A 577 -13.78 1.59 -31.09
C GLN A 577 -15.00 1.80 -32.00
N LYS A 578 -15.29 0.81 -32.84
CA LYS A 578 -16.44 0.85 -33.76
C LYS A 578 -17.77 0.76 -32.98
N GLY A 579 -18.80 1.47 -33.44
CA GLY A 579 -20.17 1.39 -32.88
C GLY A 579 -20.39 2.15 -31.55
N GLY A 580 -19.42 3.00 -31.12
CA GLY A 580 -19.57 3.81 -29.93
C GLY A 580 -20.48 5.02 -30.11
N LYS A 581 -20.92 5.62 -28.98
CA LYS A 581 -21.58 6.93 -28.94
C LYS A 581 -20.72 7.99 -29.63
N GLN A 582 -21.34 8.96 -30.28
CA GLN A 582 -20.62 10.12 -30.77
C GLN A 582 -20.67 11.24 -29.72
N LEU A 583 -19.50 11.78 -29.36
CA LEU A 583 -19.37 12.99 -28.57
C LEU A 583 -18.66 14.05 -29.41
N PRO A 584 -18.99 15.35 -29.24
CA PRO A 584 -18.32 16.47 -29.91
C PRO A 584 -16.81 16.45 -29.70
N ASP A 585 -16.05 17.04 -30.63
CA ASP A 585 -14.58 17.04 -30.57
C ASP A 585 -14.05 17.83 -29.38
N LYS A 586 -14.63 19.01 -29.11
CA LYS A 586 -14.30 19.84 -27.95
C LYS A 586 -15.24 19.49 -26.81
N LEU A 587 -14.65 19.21 -25.65
CA LEU A 587 -15.37 18.88 -24.43
C LEU A 587 -14.85 19.74 -23.29
N PHE A 588 -15.76 20.08 -22.38
CA PHE A 588 -15.45 20.85 -21.19
C PHE A 588 -16.06 20.20 -19.95
N LEU A 589 -15.38 20.34 -18.83
CA LEU A 589 -15.85 19.94 -17.50
C LEU A 589 -16.13 21.19 -16.68
N ARG A 590 -17.38 21.37 -16.24
CA ARG A 590 -17.79 22.47 -15.38
C ARG A 590 -18.04 21.98 -13.95
N THR A 591 -17.44 22.67 -12.96
CA THR A 591 -17.73 22.46 -11.54
C THR A 591 -17.77 23.81 -10.84
N GLY A 592 -18.93 24.19 -10.29
CA GLY A 592 -19.19 25.55 -9.83
C GLY A 592 -18.97 26.58 -10.93
N ASP A 593 -18.14 27.58 -10.67
CA ASP A 593 -17.72 28.65 -11.58
C ASP A 593 -16.49 28.29 -12.46
N ARG A 594 -15.95 27.10 -12.31
CA ARG A 594 -14.72 26.67 -12.99
C ARG A 594 -15.03 25.85 -14.23
N LEU A 595 -14.31 26.17 -15.31
CA LEU A 595 -14.38 25.46 -16.59
C LEU A 595 -13.00 24.89 -16.95
N LEU A 596 -12.96 23.58 -17.19
CA LEU A 596 -11.77 22.85 -17.59
C LEU A 596 -11.96 22.33 -19.01
N GLU A 597 -10.99 22.52 -19.88
CA GLU A 597 -11.02 22.00 -21.25
C GLU A 597 -10.37 20.61 -21.29
N VAL A 598 -11.01 19.70 -22.02
CA VAL A 598 -10.59 18.29 -22.15
C VAL A 598 -10.01 18.04 -23.53
N HIS A 599 -8.73 17.72 -23.58
CA HIS A 599 -8.01 17.39 -24.81
C HIS A 599 -7.70 15.88 -24.83
N CYS A 600 -8.19 15.18 -25.87
CA CYS A 600 -7.94 13.74 -26.04
C CYS A 600 -6.91 13.50 -27.13
N ASP A 601 -5.68 13.12 -26.76
CA ASP A 601 -4.68 12.59 -27.69
C ASP A 601 -5.00 11.13 -28.00
N CYS A 602 -5.81 10.90 -29.03
CA CYS A 602 -6.21 9.55 -29.42
C CYS A 602 -5.06 8.73 -29.99
N ALA A 603 -3.96 9.35 -30.49
CA ALA A 603 -2.80 8.62 -30.97
C ALA A 603 -2.10 7.90 -29.82
N LYS A 604 -1.84 8.63 -28.73
CA LYS A 604 -1.19 8.12 -27.51
C LYS A 604 -2.15 7.43 -26.53
N CYS A 605 -3.47 7.56 -26.73
CA CYS A 605 -4.50 7.18 -25.75
C CYS A 605 -4.28 7.86 -24.40
N GLU A 606 -4.12 9.19 -24.43
CA GLU A 606 -3.99 10.04 -23.27
C GLU A 606 -5.05 11.16 -23.29
N MET A 607 -5.40 11.64 -22.13
CA MET A 607 -6.29 12.78 -21.97
C MET A 607 -5.59 13.83 -21.11
N HIS A 608 -5.60 15.06 -21.58
CA HIS A 608 -5.01 16.22 -20.93
C HIS A 608 -6.11 17.19 -20.55
N ILE A 609 -6.01 17.78 -19.38
CA ILE A 609 -6.97 18.78 -18.90
C ILE A 609 -6.23 20.09 -18.68
N THR A 610 -6.79 21.19 -19.24
CA THR A 610 -6.32 22.55 -19.05
C THR A 610 -7.40 23.39 -18.38
N ILE A 611 -7.03 24.51 -17.75
CA ILE A 611 -7.97 25.45 -17.16
C ILE A 611 -8.33 26.48 -18.22
N LYS A 612 -9.62 26.62 -18.56
CA LYS A 612 -10.08 27.70 -19.44
C LYS A 612 -10.07 29.01 -18.65
N LYS A 613 -9.30 29.98 -19.14
CA LYS A 613 -9.31 31.36 -18.61
C LYS A 613 -10.65 32.07 -18.86
#